data_48438e243721e5b50856454732333753
#
_entry.id   48438e243721e5b50856454732333753
#
_cell.length_a   1.000
_cell.length_b   1.000
_cell.length_c   1.000
_cell.angle_alpha   90.00
_cell.angle_beta   90.00
_cell.angle_gamma   90.00
#
_symmetry.space_group_name_H-M   'P 1'
#
loop_
_entity.id
_entity.type
_entity.pdbx_description
1 polymer ?
#
loop_
_entity_poly.entity_id
_entity_poly.type
_entity_poly.pdbx_seq_one_letter_code
_entity_poly.pdbx_strand_id
1 'polypeptide(L)'
;MSYTYKDNTDEVLSALEKAKKRGLEAIGLVAEGHAKKLTPVDTGRLRNSISHATDYEAAYIGTNVEYAPYVELGARGRDGKHMLQRAATEHTDEYKRLMEDSMKNA
;
A
#
# COMPACT_ATOMS: atom_id res chain seq x y z
N MET A 1 -47.84 -11.71 14.79
CA MET A 1 -47.11 -11.10 13.69
C MET A 1 -45.96 -12.02 13.31
N SER A 2 -45.94 -12.40 12.09
CA SER A 2 -44.79 -13.14 11.61
C SER A 2 -43.67 -12.16 11.32
N TYR A 3 -42.62 -12.25 12.08
CA TYR A 3 -41.45 -11.42 11.87
C TYR A 3 -40.41 -12.23 11.13
N THR A 4 -40.11 -11.84 9.92
CA THR A 4 -39.09 -12.51 9.15
C THR A 4 -37.82 -11.69 9.25
N TYR A 5 -36.87 -12.22 9.99
CA TYR A 5 -35.54 -11.67 10.05
C TYR A 5 -34.69 -12.39 9.03
N LYS A 6 -34.24 -11.66 8.05
CA LYS A 6 -33.31 -12.22 7.08
C LYS A 6 -31.89 -11.90 7.56
N ASP A 7 -31.14 -12.93 7.87
CA ASP A 7 -29.75 -12.78 8.24
C ASP A 7 -28.93 -12.60 6.96
N ASN A 8 -28.44 -11.38 6.72
CA ASN A 8 -27.57 -11.09 5.59
C ASN A 8 -26.14 -10.82 6.04
N THR A 9 -25.74 -11.38 7.18
CA THR A 9 -24.41 -11.20 7.74
C THR A 9 -23.33 -11.59 6.75
N ASP A 10 -23.49 -12.70 6.04
CA ASP A 10 -22.51 -13.15 5.07
C ASP A 10 -22.35 -12.17 3.91
N GLU A 11 -23.47 -11.58 3.46
CA GLU A 11 -23.43 -10.57 2.40
C GLU A 11 -22.71 -9.30 2.87
N VAL A 12 -22.98 -8.87 4.10
CA VAL A 12 -22.34 -7.70 4.69
C VAL A 12 -20.84 -7.92 4.85
N LEU A 13 -20.46 -9.07 5.41
CA LEU A 13 -19.04 -9.40 5.59
C LEU A 13 -18.33 -9.48 4.25
N SER A 14 -18.95 -10.08 3.24
CA SER A 14 -18.36 -10.15 1.90
C SER A 14 -18.16 -8.77 1.29
N ALA A 15 -19.13 -7.87 1.47
CA ALA A 15 -19.01 -6.50 0.97
C ALA A 15 -17.90 -5.75 1.67
N LEU A 16 -17.75 -5.95 2.99
CA LEU A 16 -16.68 -5.32 3.76
C LEU A 16 -15.31 -5.84 3.37
N GLU A 17 -15.19 -7.14 3.12
CA GLU A 17 -13.94 -7.74 2.67
C GLU A 17 -13.53 -7.20 1.30
N LYS A 18 -14.47 -7.07 0.39
CA LYS A 18 -14.21 -6.50 -0.94
C LYS A 18 -13.79 -5.05 -0.83
N ALA A 19 -14.45 -4.27 0.02
CA ALA A 19 -14.09 -2.88 0.25
C ALA A 19 -12.70 -2.75 0.85
N LYS A 20 -12.35 -3.60 1.81
CA LYS A 20 -11.03 -3.64 2.40
C LYS A 20 -9.96 -3.96 1.34
N LYS A 21 -10.24 -4.94 0.50
CA LYS A 21 -9.31 -5.31 -0.58
C LYS A 21 -9.07 -4.15 -1.53
N ARG A 22 -10.14 -3.47 -1.95
CA ARG A 22 -10.01 -2.29 -2.83
C ARG A 22 -9.20 -1.19 -2.16
N GLY A 23 -9.46 -0.97 -0.86
CA GLY A 23 -8.72 0.03 -0.09
C GLY A 23 -7.24 -0.28 0.00
N LEU A 24 -6.89 -1.54 0.27
CA LEU A 24 -5.50 -1.96 0.34
C LEU A 24 -4.80 -1.83 -1.02
N GLU A 25 -5.49 -2.18 -2.10
CA GLU A 25 -4.94 -2.00 -3.46
C GLU A 25 -4.69 -0.52 -3.76
N ALA A 26 -5.63 0.34 -3.42
CA ALA A 26 -5.46 1.78 -3.61
C ALA A 26 -4.27 2.31 -2.80
N ILE A 27 -4.15 1.89 -1.56
CA ILE A 27 -3.04 2.27 -0.70
C ILE A 27 -1.71 1.78 -1.29
N GLY A 28 -1.67 0.52 -1.70
CA GLY A 28 -0.46 -0.05 -2.31
C GLY A 28 -0.01 0.71 -3.55
N LEU A 29 -0.96 1.04 -4.41
CA LEU A 29 -0.66 1.78 -5.64
C LEU A 29 -0.12 3.18 -5.35
N VAL A 30 -0.75 3.88 -4.41
CA VAL A 30 -0.30 5.23 -4.02
C VAL A 30 1.05 5.17 -3.32
N ALA A 31 1.26 4.20 -2.44
CA ALA A 31 2.54 4.02 -1.75
C ALA A 31 3.66 3.70 -2.75
N GLU A 32 3.38 2.87 -3.73
CA GLU A 32 4.33 2.59 -4.83
C GLU A 32 4.72 3.89 -5.54
N GLY A 33 3.75 4.74 -5.85
CA GLY A 33 3.99 6.03 -6.48
C GLY A 33 4.87 6.94 -5.63
N HIS A 34 4.60 7.01 -4.33
CA HIS A 34 5.42 7.80 -3.40
C HIS A 34 6.85 7.27 -3.32
N ALA A 35 7.01 5.95 -3.25
CA ALA A 35 8.34 5.36 -3.23
C ALA A 35 9.11 5.66 -4.50
N LYS A 36 8.46 5.59 -5.64
CA LYS A 36 9.09 5.91 -6.92
C LYS A 36 9.55 7.36 -6.98
N LYS A 37 8.76 8.28 -6.44
CA LYS A 37 9.12 9.71 -6.41
C LYS A 37 10.37 9.97 -5.56
N LEU A 38 10.57 9.19 -4.51
CA LEU A 38 11.70 9.33 -3.61
C LEU A 38 12.95 8.60 -4.09
N THR A 39 12.81 7.74 -5.10
CA THR A 39 13.89 6.91 -5.59
C THR A 39 14.75 7.70 -6.56
N PRO A 40 16.09 7.70 -6.39
CA PRO A 40 16.98 8.33 -7.35
C PRO A 40 16.83 7.70 -8.73
N VAL A 41 16.79 8.54 -9.76
CA VAL A 41 16.65 8.09 -11.13
C VAL A 41 17.99 8.22 -11.84
N ASP A 42 18.79 7.17 -11.78
CA ASP A 42 20.05 7.10 -12.51
C ASP A 42 19.81 6.42 -13.85
N THR A 43 19.45 5.13 -13.81
CA THR A 43 19.08 4.39 -15.03
C THR A 43 17.58 4.13 -15.13
N GLY A 44 16.84 4.43 -14.07
CA GLY A 44 15.42 4.11 -13.98
C GLY A 44 15.13 2.68 -13.56
N ARG A 45 16.15 1.82 -13.49
CA ARG A 45 15.97 0.40 -13.16
C ARG A 45 15.36 0.21 -11.77
N LEU A 46 15.92 0.88 -10.76
CA LEU A 46 15.43 0.77 -9.41
C LEU A 46 14.01 1.32 -9.29
N ARG A 47 13.79 2.53 -9.78
CA ARG A 47 12.46 3.16 -9.73
C ARG A 47 11.41 2.29 -10.41
N ASN A 48 11.70 1.78 -11.58
CA ASN A 48 10.76 0.97 -12.34
C ASN A 48 10.50 -0.41 -11.72
N SER A 49 11.40 -0.88 -10.85
CA SER A 49 11.25 -2.17 -10.18
C SER A 49 10.35 -2.11 -8.96
N ILE A 50 10.07 -0.91 -8.43
CA ILE A 50 9.24 -0.77 -7.25
C ILE A 50 7.82 -1.17 -7.60
N SER A 51 7.26 -2.06 -6.81
CA SER A 51 5.92 -2.59 -7.02
C SER A 51 5.20 -2.71 -5.68
N HIS A 52 3.93 -3.02 -5.74
CA HIS A 52 3.15 -3.27 -4.54
C HIS A 52 2.45 -4.62 -4.64
N ALA A 53 2.09 -5.15 -3.49
CA ALA A 53 1.30 -6.35 -3.38
C ALA A 53 0.39 -6.21 -2.17
N THR A 54 -0.70 -6.95 -2.15
CA THR A 54 -1.63 -6.93 -1.04
C THR A 54 -1.97 -8.34 -0.61
N ASP A 55 -2.30 -8.48 0.67
CA ASP A 55 -2.94 -9.68 1.19
C ASP A 55 -4.22 -9.26 1.91
N TYR A 56 -4.76 -10.11 2.78
CA TYR A 56 -6.01 -9.78 3.46
C TYR A 56 -5.90 -8.65 4.47
N GLU A 57 -4.69 -8.35 4.94
CA GLU A 57 -4.51 -7.45 6.07
C GLU A 57 -3.63 -6.25 5.78
N ALA A 58 -2.82 -6.32 4.72
CA ALA A 58 -1.82 -5.28 4.51
C ALA A 58 -1.52 -5.06 3.04
N ALA A 59 -1.02 -3.87 2.75
CA ALA A 59 -0.41 -3.54 1.48
C ALA A 59 1.10 -3.45 1.71
N TYR A 60 1.85 -3.93 0.73
CA TYR A 60 3.31 -3.99 0.79
C TYR A 60 3.88 -3.30 -0.42
N ILE A 61 5.00 -2.62 -0.24
CA ILE A 61 5.78 -2.10 -1.35
C ILE A 61 7.19 -2.67 -1.28
N GLY A 62 7.79 -2.88 -2.43
CA GLY A 62 9.11 -3.47 -2.45
C GLY A 62 9.74 -3.48 -3.83
N THR A 63 10.93 -4.01 -3.89
CA THR A 63 11.71 -4.16 -5.11
C THR A 63 12.56 -5.41 -5.00
N ASN A 64 12.83 -6.02 -6.15
CA ASN A 64 13.74 -7.18 -6.25
C ASN A 64 15.12 -6.82 -6.79
N VAL A 65 15.41 -5.53 -6.92
CA VAL A 65 16.74 -5.10 -7.39
C VAL A 65 17.76 -5.30 -6.28
N GLU A 66 18.87 -5.94 -6.62
CA GLU A 66 19.86 -6.41 -5.65
C GLU A 66 20.57 -5.27 -4.90
N TYR A 67 20.68 -4.09 -5.49
CA TYR A 67 21.34 -2.97 -4.84
C TYR A 67 20.38 -2.06 -4.07
N ALA A 68 19.07 -2.37 -4.06
CA ALA A 68 18.07 -1.56 -3.38
C ALA A 68 18.37 -1.34 -1.89
N PRO A 69 18.84 -2.34 -1.12
CA PRO A 69 19.14 -2.09 0.31
C PRO A 69 20.19 -1.01 0.53
N TYR A 70 21.15 -0.88 -0.36
CA TYR A 70 22.18 0.16 -0.24
C TYR A 70 21.61 1.55 -0.48
N VAL A 71 20.64 1.68 -1.35
CA VAL A 71 19.94 2.96 -1.60
C VAL A 71 19.02 3.28 -0.43
N GLU A 72 18.29 2.28 0.05
CA GLU A 72 17.34 2.46 1.14
C GLU A 72 18.05 2.84 2.45
N LEU A 73 19.06 2.08 2.81
CA LEU A 73 19.70 2.17 4.12
C LEU A 73 21.01 2.97 4.13
N GLY A 74 21.59 3.19 2.96
CA GLY A 74 22.89 3.86 2.85
C GLY A 74 24.04 2.89 2.91
N ALA A 75 25.21 3.33 2.47
CA ALA A 75 26.43 2.54 2.49
C ALA A 75 27.64 3.45 2.30
N ARG A 76 28.77 3.06 2.89
CA ARG A 76 30.08 3.70 2.68
C ARG A 76 30.06 5.21 2.91
N GLY A 77 29.45 5.64 4.03
CA GLY A 77 29.38 7.05 4.38
C GLY A 77 28.31 7.86 3.67
N ARG A 78 27.49 7.23 2.87
CA ARG A 78 26.33 7.86 2.23
C ARG A 78 25.08 7.56 3.02
N ASP A 79 24.25 8.57 3.22
CA ASP A 79 22.96 8.38 3.86
C ASP A 79 22.00 7.64 2.94
N GLY A 80 21.19 6.78 3.52
CA GLY A 80 20.13 6.11 2.77
C GLY A 80 19.04 7.08 2.37
N LYS A 81 18.35 6.76 1.28
CA LYS A 81 17.22 7.55 0.79
C LYS A 81 15.91 7.22 1.51
N HIS A 82 15.84 6.05 2.12
CA HIS A 82 14.67 5.58 2.87
C HIS A 82 13.38 5.72 2.06
N MET A 83 13.46 5.45 0.76
CA MET A 83 12.33 5.65 -0.16
C MET A 83 11.14 4.76 0.19
N LEU A 84 11.39 3.51 0.58
CA LEU A 84 10.31 2.59 0.96
C LEU A 84 9.76 2.95 2.34
N GLN A 85 10.63 3.17 3.31
CA GLN A 85 10.21 3.53 4.66
C GLN A 85 9.42 4.84 4.66
N ARG A 86 9.94 5.85 3.98
CA ARG A 86 9.29 7.16 3.91
C ARG A 86 7.96 7.10 3.18
N ALA A 87 7.90 6.33 2.10
CA ALA A 87 6.63 6.13 1.38
C ALA A 87 5.57 5.51 2.30
N ALA A 88 5.98 4.58 3.17
CA ALA A 88 5.06 3.93 4.09
C ALA A 88 4.66 4.83 5.27
N THR A 89 5.57 5.67 5.77
CA THR A 89 5.36 6.37 7.04
C THR A 89 4.99 7.84 6.91
N GLU A 90 5.31 8.50 5.81
CA GLU A 90 5.08 9.93 5.66
C GLU A 90 3.69 10.29 5.13
N HIS A 91 2.89 9.30 4.72
CA HIS A 91 1.59 9.52 4.09
C HIS A 91 0.47 8.73 4.78
N THR A 92 0.60 8.52 6.07
CA THR A 92 -0.36 7.70 6.83
C THR A 92 -1.77 8.28 6.80
N ASP A 93 -1.91 9.60 6.84
CA ASP A 93 -3.23 10.24 6.76
C ASP A 93 -3.90 9.99 5.41
N GLU A 94 -3.13 10.01 4.33
CA GLU A 94 -3.64 9.71 3.01
C GLU A 94 -4.11 8.26 2.92
N TYR A 95 -3.32 7.33 3.44
CA TYR A 95 -3.67 5.91 3.43
C TYR A 95 -4.92 5.63 4.24
N LYS A 96 -5.02 6.25 5.40
CA LYS A 96 -6.22 6.15 6.23
C LYS A 96 -7.45 6.63 5.48
N ARG A 97 -7.35 7.77 4.80
CA ARG A 97 -8.45 8.34 4.03
C ARG A 97 -8.86 7.43 2.88
N LEU A 98 -7.89 6.84 2.19
CA LEU A 98 -8.18 5.90 1.10
C LEU A 98 -8.96 4.70 1.61
N MET A 99 -8.58 4.16 2.77
CA MET A 99 -9.32 3.05 3.35
C MET A 99 -10.71 3.47 3.81
N GLU A 100 -10.82 4.61 4.47
CA GLU A 100 -12.12 5.11 4.92
C GLU A 100 -13.07 5.32 3.75
N ASP A 101 -12.59 5.90 2.65
CA ASP A 101 -13.41 6.14 1.47
C ASP A 101 -13.84 4.82 0.85
N SER A 102 -12.96 3.84 0.78
CA SER A 102 -13.30 2.51 0.26
C SER A 102 -14.37 1.85 1.12
N MET A 103 -14.24 1.93 2.44
CA MET A 103 -15.19 1.31 3.36
C MET A 103 -16.55 1.99 3.33
N LYS A 104 -16.60 3.31 3.12
CA LYS A 104 -17.87 4.04 2.98
C LYS A 104 -18.67 3.60 1.78
N ASN A 105 -18.00 3.12 0.75
CA ASN A 105 -18.64 2.68 -0.49
C ASN A 105 -18.88 1.17 -0.52
N ALA A 106 -18.79 0.55 0.62
CA ALA A 106 -19.00 -0.89 0.73
C ALA A 106 -20.46 -1.30 0.57
#